data_9b1214a077fc6c2c29a85bcbfd266453
#
_entry.id   9b1214a077fc6c2c29a85bcbfd266453
#
_cell.length_a   1.000
_cell.length_b   1.000
_cell.length_c   1.000
_cell.angle_alpha   90.00
_cell.angle_beta   90.00
_cell.angle_gamma   90.00
#
_symmetry.space_group_name_H-M   'P 1'
#
loop_
_entity.id
_entity.type
_entity.pdbx_description
1 polymer ?
#
loop_
_entity_poly.entity_id
_entity_poly.type
_entity_poly.pdbx_seq_one_letter_code
_entity_poly.pdbx_strand_id
1 'polypeptide(L)'
;MTLTATHVSPTAASSSASSEAPLAADDITVVDQSLLKRAVSAMAIGNAMEWFDFGVYSYIAVTLGKVFFPSSSPSAQLLATFGTFAAAFLVRPLGGMVFGPLGDRIGRQRVLAATMIMMAVGTFAIGLIPSYASIGIMAPVLLLVARLVQGFSTGGEYGGAATFIAEFSTDKRRGFMGSFLEFGTLIGYVMGAGVVALLTASLSQEALLSWGWRVPFLIAGPLGLIGLYIRMKLEETPAFKRQAEEREAQDKAVPKTRFRETLLRNWRALLLCVGLVLIFNVTDYMVLSYLPSFMSSTLHFDESHSLVLVLIVMVLMMPLTLAAGRLSDKIGRKPVMLAGCVGLLVLSIPSMMLIHAGTTASVFGGLLILGVLLSCFTGVMPSALPALFPTEIRYGALAIGFNVSVSLFGGTTPLVTAWLVDVTHNLMMPAYYMMGAAVIGIVSVVALAETARQPLKGSPPAVASHREAHQLVRQLREEEDTEIYGVVSAARA
;
A
#
# COMPACT_ATOMS: atom_id res chain seq x y z
N MET A 1 70.87 26.31 31.61
CA MET A 1 69.41 26.37 31.56
C MET A 1 69.01 26.36 30.07
N THR A 2 68.79 25.17 29.54
CA THR A 2 68.58 24.88 28.10
C THR A 2 67.11 24.67 27.84
N LEU A 3 66.50 25.53 27.02
CA LEU A 3 65.15 25.42 26.54
C LEU A 3 65.17 24.53 25.33
N THR A 4 64.54 23.35 25.41
CA THR A 4 64.28 22.46 24.32
C THR A 4 62.92 22.80 23.65
N ALA A 5 62.99 23.22 22.40
CA ALA A 5 61.81 23.45 21.54
C ALA A 5 61.28 22.10 21.00
N THR A 6 60.06 21.78 21.33
CA THR A 6 59.31 20.62 20.76
C THR A 6 58.73 21.01 19.42
N HIS A 7 59.22 20.37 18.36
CA HIS A 7 58.62 20.37 17.02
C HIS A 7 57.28 19.65 17.05
N VAL A 8 56.21 20.37 16.75
CA VAL A 8 54.89 19.78 16.42
C VAL A 8 54.84 19.59 14.91
N SER A 9 54.87 18.34 14.46
CA SER A 9 54.62 17.97 13.08
C SER A 9 53.12 18.10 12.78
N PRO A 10 52.71 18.70 11.63
CA PRO A 10 51.32 18.70 11.25
C PRO A 10 50.94 17.32 10.75
N THR A 11 50.04 16.64 11.45
CA THR A 11 49.41 15.40 11.03
C THR A 11 48.57 15.69 9.75
N ALA A 12 49.04 15.20 8.65
CA ALA A 12 48.28 15.19 7.40
C ALA A 12 47.01 14.36 7.60
N ALA A 13 45.87 15.03 7.60
CA ALA A 13 44.59 14.38 7.47
C ALA A 13 44.52 13.78 6.03
N SER A 14 44.83 12.50 5.93
CA SER A 14 44.54 11.74 4.71
C SER A 14 43.02 11.57 4.59
N SER A 15 42.39 12.44 3.83
CA SER A 15 41.07 12.18 3.25
C SER A 15 41.26 11.05 2.24
N SER A 16 40.96 9.83 2.67
CA SER A 16 40.75 8.71 1.75
C SER A 16 39.43 8.97 0.97
N ALA A 17 39.52 9.79 -0.09
CA ALA A 17 38.60 9.73 -1.18
C ALA A 17 38.81 8.37 -1.82
N SER A 18 37.92 7.41 -1.55
CA SER A 18 37.80 6.19 -2.33
C SER A 18 37.47 6.62 -3.75
N SER A 19 38.43 6.54 -4.65
CA SER A 19 38.19 6.68 -6.09
C SER A 19 37.35 5.47 -6.50
N GLU A 20 36.03 5.62 -6.47
CA GLU A 20 35.16 4.68 -7.14
C GLU A 20 35.48 4.74 -8.63
N ALA A 21 35.75 3.58 -9.23
CA ALA A 21 36.01 3.50 -10.67
C ALA A 21 34.82 4.12 -11.43
N PRO A 22 35.08 4.85 -12.54
CA PRO A 22 33.97 5.49 -13.29
C PRO A 22 32.98 4.44 -13.76
N LEU A 23 31.68 4.72 -13.55
CA LEU A 23 30.58 3.81 -13.88
C LEU A 23 30.70 3.35 -15.34
N ALA A 24 30.73 2.04 -15.56
CA ALA A 24 30.74 1.44 -16.90
C ALA A 24 29.30 1.14 -17.37
N ALA A 25 29.11 0.99 -18.68
CA ALA A 25 27.78 0.67 -19.21
C ALA A 25 27.26 -0.69 -18.72
N ASP A 26 28.15 -1.61 -18.38
CA ASP A 26 27.85 -2.94 -17.87
C ASP A 26 27.38 -2.91 -16.39
N ASP A 27 27.65 -1.81 -15.66
CA ASP A 27 27.17 -1.60 -14.31
C ASP A 27 25.71 -1.11 -14.28
N ILE A 28 25.14 -0.77 -15.44
CA ILE A 28 23.76 -0.25 -15.56
C ILE A 28 22.81 -1.39 -15.91
N THR A 29 21.72 -1.50 -15.17
CA THR A 29 20.69 -2.51 -15.42
C THR A 29 19.79 -2.10 -16.60
N VAL A 30 19.80 -2.88 -17.68
CA VAL A 30 18.83 -2.72 -18.78
C VAL A 30 17.62 -3.59 -18.54
N VAL A 31 16.45 -2.95 -18.39
CA VAL A 31 15.19 -3.61 -18.04
C VAL A 31 14.52 -4.21 -19.27
N ASP A 32 14.21 -5.52 -19.24
CA ASP A 32 13.36 -6.14 -20.23
C ASP A 32 11.90 -5.68 -20.06
N GLN A 33 11.44 -4.88 -21.03
CA GLN A 33 10.10 -4.27 -21.01
C GLN A 33 8.98 -5.32 -21.13
N SER A 34 9.22 -6.48 -21.74
CA SER A 34 8.23 -7.55 -21.87
C SER A 34 8.02 -8.27 -20.54
N LEU A 35 9.10 -8.56 -19.85
CA LEU A 35 9.12 -9.15 -18.53
C LEU A 35 8.49 -8.20 -17.50
N LEU A 36 8.86 -6.92 -17.53
CA LEU A 36 8.29 -5.89 -16.66
C LEU A 36 6.77 -5.81 -16.80
N LYS A 37 6.24 -5.75 -18.03
CA LYS A 37 4.79 -5.69 -18.26
C LYS A 37 4.06 -6.91 -17.71
N ARG A 38 4.57 -8.11 -17.94
CA ARG A 38 3.99 -9.36 -17.41
C ARG A 38 3.98 -9.37 -15.89
N ALA A 39 5.09 -8.97 -15.30
CA ALA A 39 5.25 -8.91 -13.85
C ALA A 39 4.30 -7.90 -13.21
N VAL A 40 4.24 -6.67 -13.72
CA VAL A 40 3.33 -5.61 -13.24
C VAL A 40 1.88 -6.04 -13.37
N SER A 41 1.47 -6.63 -14.52
CA SER A 41 0.10 -7.12 -14.71
C SER A 41 -0.25 -8.22 -13.70
N ALA A 42 0.64 -9.15 -13.46
CA ALA A 42 0.39 -10.23 -12.51
C ALA A 42 0.29 -9.74 -11.06
N MET A 43 1.13 -8.77 -10.67
CA MET A 43 1.04 -8.15 -9.34
C MET A 43 -0.27 -7.37 -9.19
N ALA A 44 -0.69 -6.62 -10.22
CA ALA A 44 -1.96 -5.89 -10.20
C ALA A 44 -3.17 -6.83 -10.10
N ILE A 45 -3.19 -7.95 -10.83
CA ILE A 45 -4.26 -8.95 -10.77
C ILE A 45 -4.30 -9.63 -9.39
N GLY A 46 -3.15 -10.04 -8.85
CA GLY A 46 -3.07 -10.62 -7.51
C GLY A 46 -3.59 -9.67 -6.44
N ASN A 47 -3.18 -8.40 -6.52
CA ASN A 47 -3.64 -7.35 -5.62
C ASN A 47 -5.15 -7.09 -5.76
N ALA A 48 -5.71 -7.12 -6.99
CA ALA A 48 -7.13 -6.97 -7.22
C ALA A 48 -7.97 -8.05 -6.50
N MET A 49 -7.49 -9.28 -6.46
CA MET A 49 -8.18 -10.38 -5.76
C MET A 49 -8.16 -10.20 -4.25
N GLU A 50 -7.02 -9.78 -3.68
CA GLU A 50 -6.91 -9.46 -2.26
C GLU A 50 -7.89 -8.36 -1.86
N TRP A 51 -7.94 -7.28 -2.63
CA TRP A 51 -8.78 -6.12 -2.32
C TRP A 51 -10.26 -6.33 -2.65
N PHE A 52 -10.61 -7.26 -3.52
CA PHE A 52 -11.99 -7.74 -3.67
C PHE A 52 -12.53 -8.29 -2.34
N ASP A 53 -11.76 -9.15 -1.67
CA ASP A 53 -12.18 -9.79 -0.42
C ASP A 53 -12.40 -8.78 0.72
N PHE A 54 -11.48 -7.82 0.87
CA PHE A 54 -11.61 -6.76 1.87
C PHE A 54 -12.73 -5.77 1.52
N GLY A 55 -12.86 -5.41 0.24
CA GLY A 55 -13.90 -4.52 -0.26
C GLY A 55 -15.31 -5.07 -0.03
N VAL A 56 -15.54 -6.33 -0.42
CA VAL A 56 -16.83 -7.00 -0.19
C VAL A 56 -17.28 -6.90 1.26
N TYR A 57 -16.41 -7.21 2.20
CA TYR A 57 -16.75 -7.14 3.62
C TYR A 57 -17.18 -5.74 4.05
N SER A 58 -16.45 -4.73 3.61
CA SER A 58 -16.72 -3.32 3.89
C SER A 58 -18.06 -2.84 3.33
N TYR A 59 -18.35 -3.21 2.06
CA TYR A 59 -19.55 -2.74 1.36
C TYR A 59 -20.83 -3.39 1.86
N ILE A 60 -20.76 -4.60 2.42
CA ILE A 60 -21.91 -5.30 2.99
C ILE A 60 -21.93 -5.22 4.52
N ALA A 61 -21.08 -4.35 5.13
CA ALA A 61 -20.90 -4.26 6.58
C ALA A 61 -22.21 -4.01 7.36
N VAL A 62 -23.10 -3.17 6.85
CA VAL A 62 -24.41 -2.88 7.46
C VAL A 62 -25.27 -4.14 7.51
N THR A 63 -25.33 -4.89 6.41
CA THR A 63 -26.06 -6.17 6.33
C THR A 63 -25.44 -7.23 7.26
N LEU A 64 -24.11 -7.35 7.30
CA LEU A 64 -23.41 -8.25 8.22
C LEU A 64 -23.70 -7.92 9.68
N GLY A 65 -23.78 -6.62 10.02
CA GLY A 65 -24.18 -6.16 11.35
C GLY A 65 -25.53 -6.73 11.79
N LYS A 66 -26.52 -6.66 10.90
CA LYS A 66 -27.86 -7.20 11.15
C LYS A 66 -27.88 -8.73 11.27
N VAL A 67 -27.08 -9.43 10.45
CA VAL A 67 -27.04 -10.90 10.42
C VAL A 67 -26.30 -11.51 11.61
N PHE A 68 -25.18 -10.90 12.01
CA PHE A 68 -24.29 -11.45 13.03
C PHE A 68 -24.43 -10.81 14.42
N PHE A 69 -24.99 -9.58 14.50
CA PHE A 69 -25.14 -8.82 15.76
C PHE A 69 -26.56 -8.24 15.96
N PRO A 70 -27.64 -9.04 15.80
CA PRO A 70 -29.01 -8.52 15.71
C PRO A 70 -29.56 -7.95 17.02
N SER A 71 -28.94 -8.28 18.17
CA SER A 71 -29.40 -7.81 19.51
C SER A 71 -28.93 -6.40 19.87
N SER A 72 -28.04 -5.81 19.06
CA SER A 72 -27.42 -4.51 19.30
C SER A 72 -28.15 -3.38 18.55
N SER A 73 -27.95 -2.13 19.01
CA SER A 73 -28.39 -0.96 18.25
C SER A 73 -27.68 -0.89 16.87
N PRO A 74 -28.21 -0.15 15.88
CA PRO A 74 -27.57 -0.02 14.57
C PRO A 74 -26.12 0.45 14.65
N SER A 75 -25.79 1.43 15.51
CA SER A 75 -24.42 1.88 15.76
C SER A 75 -23.55 0.75 16.32
N ALA A 76 -24.04 0.00 17.30
CA ALA A 76 -23.31 -1.10 17.90
C ALA A 76 -23.10 -2.27 16.91
N GLN A 77 -24.08 -2.54 16.04
CA GLN A 77 -23.93 -3.52 14.95
C GLN A 77 -22.81 -3.14 14.00
N LEU A 78 -22.76 -1.87 13.59
CA LEU A 78 -21.73 -1.36 12.69
C LEU A 78 -20.34 -1.36 13.35
N LEU A 79 -20.27 -0.93 14.63
CA LEU A 79 -19.03 -0.96 15.42
C LEU A 79 -18.50 -2.39 15.59
N ALA A 80 -19.37 -3.36 15.89
CA ALA A 80 -18.98 -4.76 16.02
C ALA A 80 -18.46 -5.33 14.67
N THR A 81 -19.12 -4.98 13.57
CA THR A 81 -18.69 -5.39 12.23
C THR A 81 -17.35 -4.79 11.85
N PHE A 82 -17.15 -3.49 12.07
CA PHE A 82 -15.85 -2.85 11.85
C PHE A 82 -14.79 -3.29 12.87
N GLY A 83 -15.20 -3.70 14.06
CA GLY A 83 -14.31 -4.34 15.04
C GLY A 83 -13.70 -5.64 14.52
N THR A 84 -14.51 -6.52 13.91
CA THR A 84 -14.00 -7.75 13.27
C THR A 84 -13.18 -7.45 12.01
N PHE A 85 -13.51 -6.39 11.27
CA PHE A 85 -12.70 -5.89 10.17
C PHE A 85 -11.31 -5.44 10.66
N ALA A 86 -11.26 -4.59 11.68
CA ALA A 86 -10.02 -4.11 12.28
C ALA A 86 -9.16 -5.25 12.86
N ALA A 87 -9.77 -6.26 13.48
CA ALA A 87 -9.08 -7.42 14.04
C ALA A 87 -8.27 -8.17 12.97
N ALA A 88 -8.80 -8.31 11.75
CA ALA A 88 -8.06 -8.91 10.63
C ALA A 88 -6.78 -8.13 10.30
N PHE A 89 -6.82 -6.80 10.35
CA PHE A 89 -5.65 -5.97 10.09
C PHE A 89 -4.63 -5.98 11.24
N LEU A 90 -5.09 -6.01 12.48
CA LEU A 90 -4.20 -6.07 13.66
C LEU A 90 -3.36 -7.35 13.70
N VAL A 91 -3.79 -8.43 13.07
CA VAL A 91 -3.06 -9.71 13.00
C VAL A 91 -2.08 -9.76 11.83
N ARG A 92 -2.17 -8.88 10.82
CA ARG A 92 -1.27 -8.86 9.65
C ARG A 92 0.23 -8.85 10.00
N PRO A 93 0.73 -8.07 10.96
CA PRO A 93 2.15 -8.10 11.32
C PRO A 93 2.62 -9.48 11.79
N LEU A 94 1.77 -10.22 12.52
CA LEU A 94 2.08 -11.59 12.96
C LEU A 94 2.23 -12.54 11.77
N GLY A 95 1.34 -12.42 10.77
CA GLY A 95 1.44 -13.14 9.51
C GLY A 95 2.77 -12.87 8.80
N GLY A 96 3.17 -11.60 8.69
CA GLY A 96 4.46 -11.21 8.11
C GLY A 96 5.66 -11.80 8.84
N MET A 97 5.62 -11.84 10.18
CA MET A 97 6.67 -12.45 11.01
C MET A 97 6.80 -13.97 10.80
N VAL A 98 5.71 -14.66 10.49
CA VAL A 98 5.70 -16.11 10.25
C VAL A 98 6.04 -16.41 8.79
N PHE A 99 5.36 -15.79 7.85
CA PHE A 99 5.49 -16.10 6.42
C PHE A 99 6.78 -15.55 5.80
N GLY A 100 7.36 -14.48 6.35
CA GLY A 100 8.67 -13.96 5.91
C GLY A 100 9.77 -15.02 6.03
N PRO A 101 10.12 -15.48 7.24
CA PRO A 101 11.13 -16.53 7.44
C PRO A 101 10.77 -17.86 6.80
N LEU A 102 9.49 -18.20 6.71
CA LEU A 102 9.04 -19.43 6.05
C LEU A 102 9.32 -19.35 4.54
N GLY A 103 9.09 -18.21 3.90
CA GLY A 103 9.41 -17.96 2.49
C GLY A 103 10.89 -18.10 2.18
N ASP A 104 11.75 -17.67 3.11
CA ASP A 104 13.19 -17.85 2.97
C ASP A 104 13.65 -19.31 3.10
N ARG A 105 12.84 -20.18 3.75
CA ARG A 105 13.16 -21.62 3.95
C ARG A 105 12.60 -22.53 2.88
N ILE A 106 11.32 -22.37 2.51
CA ILE A 106 10.60 -23.29 1.59
C ILE A 106 10.37 -22.71 0.20
N GLY A 107 10.81 -21.45 -0.03
CA GLY A 107 10.63 -20.69 -1.27
C GLY A 107 9.44 -19.74 -1.20
N ARG A 108 9.65 -18.53 -1.74
CA ARG A 108 8.64 -17.43 -1.69
C ARG A 108 7.37 -17.79 -2.45
N GLN A 109 7.50 -18.45 -3.60
CA GLN A 109 6.35 -18.85 -4.42
C GLN A 109 5.40 -19.79 -3.67
N ARG A 110 5.94 -20.78 -2.93
CA ARG A 110 5.13 -21.74 -2.14
C ARG A 110 4.40 -21.04 -1.00
N VAL A 111 5.07 -20.11 -0.32
CA VAL A 111 4.45 -19.35 0.78
C VAL A 111 3.36 -18.43 0.25
N LEU A 112 3.60 -17.72 -0.85
CA LEU A 112 2.59 -16.87 -1.50
C LEU A 112 1.38 -17.68 -1.96
N ALA A 113 1.58 -18.88 -2.49
CA ALA A 113 0.48 -19.78 -2.84
C ALA A 113 -0.32 -20.21 -1.59
N ALA A 114 0.36 -20.56 -0.51
CA ALA A 114 -0.28 -20.96 0.75
C ALA A 114 -1.08 -19.80 1.37
N THR A 115 -0.53 -18.57 1.39
CA THR A 115 -1.23 -17.39 1.92
C THR A 115 -2.46 -17.04 1.09
N MET A 116 -2.40 -17.13 -0.23
CA MET A 116 -3.58 -16.95 -1.10
C MET A 116 -4.67 -17.98 -0.84
N ILE A 117 -4.29 -19.27 -0.70
CA ILE A 117 -5.26 -20.32 -0.38
C ILE A 117 -5.91 -20.03 0.98
N MET A 118 -5.13 -19.68 1.99
CA MET A 118 -5.66 -19.34 3.31
C MET A 118 -6.63 -18.17 3.25
N MET A 119 -6.32 -17.11 2.49
CA MET A 119 -7.18 -15.97 2.31
C MET A 119 -8.48 -16.36 1.61
N ALA A 120 -8.41 -17.06 0.49
CA ALA A 120 -9.57 -17.50 -0.27
C ALA A 120 -10.47 -18.44 0.55
N VAL A 121 -9.89 -19.37 1.30
CA VAL A 121 -10.64 -20.26 2.21
C VAL A 121 -11.29 -19.47 3.34
N GLY A 122 -10.58 -18.50 3.93
CA GLY A 122 -11.12 -17.63 4.97
C GLY A 122 -12.32 -16.82 4.45
N THR A 123 -12.22 -16.22 3.28
CA THR A 123 -13.30 -15.45 2.66
C THR A 123 -14.49 -16.35 2.31
N PHE A 124 -14.23 -17.46 1.65
CA PHE A 124 -15.27 -18.42 1.28
C PHE A 124 -16.01 -18.96 2.52
N ALA A 125 -15.27 -19.27 3.59
CA ALA A 125 -15.82 -19.73 4.85
C ALA A 125 -16.82 -18.75 5.47
N ILE A 126 -16.59 -17.42 5.35
CA ILE A 126 -17.55 -16.41 5.81
C ILE A 126 -18.92 -16.65 5.17
N GLY A 127 -18.97 -16.91 3.85
CA GLY A 127 -20.22 -17.19 3.14
C GLY A 127 -20.97 -18.44 3.62
N LEU A 128 -20.29 -19.38 4.28
CA LEU A 128 -20.86 -20.62 4.80
C LEU A 128 -21.31 -20.51 6.27
N ILE A 129 -20.93 -19.46 7.02
CA ILE A 129 -21.29 -19.32 8.42
C ILE A 129 -22.81 -19.18 8.56
N PRO A 130 -23.48 -19.97 9.44
CA PRO A 130 -24.88 -19.74 9.74
C PRO A 130 -25.08 -18.41 10.46
N SER A 131 -26.29 -17.82 10.33
CA SER A 131 -26.63 -16.54 10.97
C SER A 131 -26.73 -16.68 12.51
N TYR A 132 -26.71 -15.54 13.19
CA TYR A 132 -26.92 -15.50 14.64
C TYR A 132 -28.24 -16.18 15.07
N ALA A 133 -29.30 -16.03 14.28
CA ALA A 133 -30.58 -16.67 14.53
C ALA A 133 -30.49 -18.22 14.57
N SER A 134 -29.52 -18.80 13.87
CA SER A 134 -29.35 -20.27 13.78
C SER A 134 -28.42 -20.84 14.87
N ILE A 135 -27.30 -20.17 15.16
CA ILE A 135 -26.24 -20.70 16.04
C ILE A 135 -25.83 -19.74 17.18
N GLY A 136 -26.56 -18.64 17.35
CA GLY A 136 -26.31 -17.67 18.43
C GLY A 136 -24.91 -17.06 18.38
N ILE A 137 -24.28 -16.93 19.55
CA ILE A 137 -22.96 -16.29 19.72
C ILE A 137 -21.83 -16.94 18.90
N MET A 138 -22.01 -18.20 18.49
CA MET A 138 -21.02 -18.88 17.66
C MET A 138 -20.88 -18.24 16.27
N ALA A 139 -21.92 -17.58 15.76
CA ALA A 139 -21.87 -16.92 14.46
C ALA A 139 -20.82 -15.76 14.41
N PRO A 140 -20.86 -14.75 15.32
CA PRO A 140 -19.81 -13.74 15.35
C PRO A 140 -18.42 -14.28 15.73
N VAL A 141 -18.33 -15.33 16.55
CA VAL A 141 -17.05 -15.98 16.87
C VAL A 141 -16.42 -16.61 15.62
N LEU A 142 -17.18 -17.36 14.82
CA LEU A 142 -16.72 -17.93 13.57
C LEU A 142 -16.36 -16.85 12.54
N LEU A 143 -17.14 -15.77 12.47
CA LEU A 143 -16.82 -14.63 11.65
C LEU A 143 -15.47 -14.02 12.04
N LEU A 144 -15.22 -13.78 13.33
CA LEU A 144 -13.96 -13.28 13.83
C LEU A 144 -12.79 -14.22 13.47
N VAL A 145 -12.94 -15.53 13.68
CA VAL A 145 -11.91 -16.52 13.36
C VAL A 145 -11.58 -16.48 11.85
N ALA A 146 -12.59 -16.46 10.98
CA ALA A 146 -12.38 -16.37 9.54
C ALA A 146 -11.64 -15.08 9.17
N ARG A 147 -11.99 -13.95 9.79
CA ARG A 147 -11.33 -12.65 9.59
C ARG A 147 -9.88 -12.65 10.08
N LEU A 148 -9.59 -13.29 11.22
CA LEU A 148 -8.22 -13.45 11.71
C LEU A 148 -7.36 -14.30 10.76
N VAL A 149 -7.91 -15.38 10.19
CA VAL A 149 -7.23 -16.22 9.19
C VAL A 149 -6.92 -15.41 7.93
N GLN A 150 -7.87 -14.61 7.42
CA GLN A 150 -7.65 -13.72 6.30
C GLN A 150 -6.53 -12.70 6.59
N GLY A 151 -6.62 -11.98 7.72
CA GLY A 151 -5.64 -10.97 8.10
C GLY A 151 -4.25 -11.55 8.29
N PHE A 152 -4.13 -12.72 8.91
CA PHE A 152 -2.86 -13.42 9.10
C PHE A 152 -2.20 -13.80 7.77
N SER A 153 -3.00 -14.19 6.76
CA SER A 153 -2.49 -14.60 5.46
C SER A 153 -1.85 -13.45 4.67
N THR A 154 -2.35 -12.22 4.78
CA THR A 154 -1.96 -11.09 3.91
C THR A 154 -0.73 -10.30 4.36
N GLY A 155 -0.08 -10.69 5.48
CA GLY A 155 0.96 -9.90 6.18
C GLY A 155 2.27 -9.61 5.42
N GLY A 156 2.50 -10.15 4.22
CA GLY A 156 3.77 -9.92 3.50
C GLY A 156 3.61 -9.48 2.04
N GLU A 157 2.38 -9.39 1.56
CA GLU A 157 2.10 -9.39 0.13
C GLU A 157 2.34 -8.03 -0.54
N TYR A 158 1.79 -6.95 0.03
CA TYR A 158 1.92 -5.60 -0.53
C TYR A 158 3.37 -5.10 -0.62
N GLY A 159 4.13 -5.25 0.48
CA GLY A 159 5.55 -4.85 0.51
C GLY A 159 6.39 -5.57 -0.53
N GLY A 160 6.08 -6.86 -0.77
CA GLY A 160 6.70 -7.67 -1.80
C GLY A 160 6.40 -7.17 -3.21
N ALA A 161 5.13 -6.95 -3.52
CA ALA A 161 4.68 -6.49 -4.83
C ALA A 161 5.23 -5.09 -5.16
N ALA A 162 5.17 -4.15 -4.21
CA ALA A 162 5.70 -2.80 -4.39
C ALA A 162 7.23 -2.80 -4.60
N THR A 163 7.98 -3.57 -3.79
CA THR A 163 9.43 -3.72 -3.94
C THR A 163 9.78 -4.32 -5.30
N PHE A 164 9.06 -5.39 -5.69
CA PHE A 164 9.27 -6.05 -6.96
C PHE A 164 9.10 -5.08 -8.14
N ILE A 165 7.96 -4.38 -8.22
CA ILE A 165 7.71 -3.41 -9.30
C ILE A 165 8.76 -2.30 -9.29
N ALA A 166 9.16 -1.81 -8.10
CA ALA A 166 10.14 -0.74 -7.98
C ALA A 166 11.53 -1.15 -8.48
N GLU A 167 11.98 -2.38 -8.19
CA GLU A 167 13.30 -2.90 -8.58
C GLU A 167 13.39 -3.25 -10.07
N PHE A 168 12.28 -3.69 -10.66
CA PHE A 168 12.22 -4.01 -12.10
C PHE A 168 11.83 -2.82 -12.98
N SER A 169 11.49 -1.68 -12.38
CA SER A 169 11.12 -0.48 -13.14
C SER A 169 12.35 0.37 -13.45
N THR A 170 12.35 0.99 -14.63
CA THR A 170 13.36 2.01 -14.96
C THR A 170 13.22 3.22 -14.04
N ASP A 171 14.34 3.89 -13.73
CA ASP A 171 14.37 5.04 -12.82
C ASP A 171 13.42 6.17 -13.25
N LYS A 172 13.29 6.39 -14.55
CA LYS A 172 12.45 7.44 -15.16
C LYS A 172 10.95 7.14 -15.15
N ARG A 173 10.53 5.87 -14.95
CA ARG A 173 9.11 5.45 -15.05
C ARG A 173 8.63 4.66 -13.84
N ARG A 174 9.36 4.67 -12.75
CA ARG A 174 9.05 3.89 -11.56
C ARG A 174 7.71 4.29 -10.93
N GLY A 175 7.36 5.58 -10.93
CA GLY A 175 6.06 6.07 -10.45
C GLY A 175 4.91 5.53 -11.28
N PHE A 176 5.00 5.65 -12.60
CA PHE A 176 3.99 5.13 -13.51
C PHE A 176 3.83 3.61 -13.42
N MET A 177 4.92 2.84 -13.36
CA MET A 177 4.85 1.38 -13.22
C MET A 177 4.33 0.96 -11.85
N GLY A 178 4.75 1.65 -10.77
CA GLY A 178 4.27 1.42 -9.42
C GLY A 178 2.77 1.66 -9.26
N SER A 179 2.22 2.67 -9.93
CA SER A 179 0.79 3.00 -9.84
C SER A 179 -0.16 1.90 -10.35
N PHE A 180 0.33 0.95 -11.16
CA PHE A 180 -0.43 -0.23 -11.56
C PHE A 180 -0.76 -1.16 -10.39
N LEU A 181 0.01 -1.13 -9.30
CA LEU A 181 -0.33 -1.89 -8.10
C LEU A 181 -1.66 -1.41 -7.51
N GLU A 182 -1.80 -0.10 -7.31
CA GLU A 182 -3.03 0.50 -6.79
C GLU A 182 -4.17 0.55 -7.82
N PHE A 183 -3.84 0.59 -9.10
CA PHE A 183 -4.83 0.34 -10.15
C PHE A 183 -5.48 -1.04 -9.97
N GLY A 184 -4.68 -2.06 -9.61
CA GLY A 184 -5.18 -3.39 -9.23
C GLY A 184 -6.07 -3.34 -7.97
N THR A 185 -5.67 -2.61 -6.92
CA THR A 185 -6.50 -2.37 -5.72
C THR A 185 -7.88 -1.83 -6.11
N LEU A 186 -7.92 -0.78 -6.94
CA LEU A 186 -9.17 -0.18 -7.40
C LEU A 186 -10.03 -1.16 -8.22
N ILE A 187 -9.43 -2.02 -9.07
CA ILE A 187 -10.17 -3.09 -9.75
C ILE A 187 -10.86 -4.01 -8.74
N GLY A 188 -10.13 -4.44 -7.70
CA GLY A 188 -10.68 -5.30 -6.66
C GLY A 188 -11.86 -4.65 -5.94
N TYR A 189 -11.71 -3.42 -5.52
CA TYR A 189 -12.78 -2.65 -4.89
C TYR A 189 -13.99 -2.46 -5.82
N VAL A 190 -13.77 -2.09 -7.09
CA VAL A 190 -14.85 -1.92 -8.09
C VAL A 190 -15.60 -3.23 -8.32
N MET A 191 -14.90 -4.36 -8.41
CA MET A 191 -15.53 -5.67 -8.54
C MET A 191 -16.36 -6.00 -7.29
N GLY A 192 -15.83 -5.78 -6.09
CA GLY A 192 -16.53 -6.00 -4.83
C GLY A 192 -17.76 -5.11 -4.69
N ALA A 193 -17.61 -3.80 -4.93
CA ALA A 193 -18.72 -2.84 -4.89
C ALA A 193 -19.78 -3.16 -5.95
N GLY A 194 -19.36 -3.53 -7.15
CA GLY A 194 -20.27 -3.89 -8.24
C GLY A 194 -21.13 -5.11 -7.92
N VAL A 195 -20.53 -6.16 -7.35
CA VAL A 195 -21.28 -7.37 -6.92
C VAL A 195 -22.27 -7.00 -5.81
N VAL A 196 -21.85 -6.24 -4.80
CA VAL A 196 -22.71 -5.85 -3.67
C VAL A 196 -23.82 -4.92 -4.16
N ALA A 197 -23.52 -3.91 -5.00
CA ALA A 197 -24.52 -3.00 -5.57
C ALA A 197 -25.55 -3.74 -6.40
N LEU A 198 -25.13 -4.71 -7.21
CA LEU A 198 -26.05 -5.54 -7.99
C LEU A 198 -26.99 -6.35 -7.10
N LEU A 199 -26.49 -6.94 -6.03
CA LEU A 199 -27.29 -7.72 -5.09
C LEU A 199 -28.27 -6.84 -4.32
N THR A 200 -27.83 -5.68 -3.81
CA THR A 200 -28.69 -4.74 -3.07
C THR A 200 -29.77 -4.12 -3.94
N ALA A 201 -29.49 -3.90 -5.22
CA ALA A 201 -30.46 -3.41 -6.20
C ALA A 201 -31.46 -4.48 -6.69
N SER A 202 -31.05 -5.75 -6.73
CA SER A 202 -31.83 -6.84 -7.35
C SER A 202 -32.65 -7.66 -6.34
N LEU A 203 -32.22 -7.68 -5.08
CA LEU A 203 -32.84 -8.50 -4.02
C LEU A 203 -33.67 -7.65 -3.06
N SER A 204 -34.76 -8.22 -2.57
CA SER A 204 -35.47 -7.63 -1.44
C SER A 204 -34.57 -7.66 -0.19
N GLN A 205 -34.83 -6.77 0.78
CA GLN A 205 -34.12 -6.72 2.05
C GLN A 205 -34.14 -8.08 2.78
N GLU A 206 -35.28 -8.78 2.71
CA GLU A 206 -35.43 -10.11 3.31
C GLU A 206 -34.53 -11.15 2.62
N ALA A 207 -34.52 -11.18 1.28
CA ALA A 207 -33.63 -12.06 0.51
C ALA A 207 -32.14 -11.75 0.75
N LEU A 208 -31.78 -10.45 0.84
CA LEU A 208 -30.43 -10.02 1.11
C LEU A 208 -29.96 -10.50 2.49
N LEU A 209 -30.81 -10.37 3.54
CA LEU A 209 -30.50 -10.80 4.91
C LEU A 209 -30.50 -12.32 5.08
N SER A 210 -31.32 -13.05 4.31
CA SER A 210 -31.40 -14.52 4.43
C SER A 210 -30.26 -15.24 3.73
N TRP A 211 -29.96 -14.92 2.49
CA TRP A 211 -28.95 -15.61 1.71
C TRP A 211 -28.07 -14.71 0.83
N GLY A 212 -28.59 -13.55 0.36
CA GLY A 212 -27.93 -12.70 -0.63
C GLY A 212 -26.55 -12.22 -0.18
N TRP A 213 -26.37 -11.92 1.09
CA TRP A 213 -25.09 -11.48 1.66
C TRP A 213 -23.96 -12.52 1.54
N ARG A 214 -24.29 -13.80 1.33
CA ARG A 214 -23.32 -14.90 1.19
C ARG A 214 -22.65 -14.89 -0.17
N VAL A 215 -23.36 -14.44 -1.20
CA VAL A 215 -22.94 -14.54 -2.61
C VAL A 215 -21.56 -13.93 -2.88
N PRO A 216 -21.26 -12.70 -2.42
CA PRO A 216 -19.94 -12.11 -2.67
C PRO A 216 -18.78 -12.93 -2.07
N PHE A 217 -18.99 -13.49 -0.87
CA PHE A 217 -17.99 -14.34 -0.22
C PHE A 217 -17.80 -15.70 -0.92
N LEU A 218 -18.88 -16.26 -1.46
CA LEU A 218 -18.80 -17.51 -2.22
C LEU A 218 -18.12 -17.32 -3.59
N ILE A 219 -18.25 -16.14 -4.22
CA ILE A 219 -17.53 -15.77 -5.44
C ILE A 219 -16.01 -15.68 -5.19
N ALA A 220 -15.58 -15.27 -4.00
CA ALA A 220 -14.18 -15.17 -3.64
C ALA A 220 -13.41 -16.51 -3.74
N GLY A 221 -14.07 -17.64 -3.50
CA GLY A 221 -13.47 -18.98 -3.65
C GLY A 221 -12.93 -19.25 -5.06
N PRO A 222 -13.78 -19.24 -6.11
CA PRO A 222 -13.35 -19.37 -7.50
C PRO A 222 -12.33 -18.31 -7.92
N LEU A 223 -12.49 -17.05 -7.50
CA LEU A 223 -11.52 -15.99 -7.78
C LEU A 223 -10.15 -16.29 -7.17
N GLY A 224 -10.11 -16.78 -5.93
CA GLY A 224 -8.89 -17.19 -5.27
C GLY A 224 -8.16 -18.33 -5.99
N LEU A 225 -8.91 -19.31 -6.55
CA LEU A 225 -8.33 -20.38 -7.38
C LEU A 225 -7.74 -19.84 -8.69
N ILE A 226 -8.39 -18.86 -9.33
CA ILE A 226 -7.86 -18.20 -10.53
C ILE A 226 -6.56 -17.46 -10.18
N GLY A 227 -6.54 -16.72 -9.06
CA GLY A 227 -5.35 -16.02 -8.60
C GLY A 227 -4.20 -16.95 -8.29
N LEU A 228 -4.46 -18.05 -7.62
CA LEU A 228 -3.49 -19.11 -7.36
C LEU A 228 -2.90 -19.67 -8.66
N TYR A 229 -3.75 -19.98 -9.64
CA TYR A 229 -3.31 -20.48 -10.94
C TYR A 229 -2.39 -19.49 -11.68
N ILE A 230 -2.76 -18.19 -11.69
CA ILE A 230 -1.94 -17.14 -12.31
C ILE A 230 -0.59 -17.03 -11.61
N ARG A 231 -0.56 -17.05 -10.28
CA ARG A 231 0.70 -16.98 -9.51
C ARG A 231 1.59 -18.20 -9.66
N MET A 232 1.02 -19.39 -9.74
CA MET A 232 1.80 -20.61 -9.96
C MET A 232 2.45 -20.65 -11.36
N LYS A 233 1.91 -19.95 -12.33
CA LYS A 233 2.49 -19.83 -13.68
C LYS A 233 3.53 -18.71 -13.83
N LEU A 234 3.62 -17.80 -12.85
CA LEU A 234 4.69 -16.80 -12.82
C LEU A 234 5.97 -17.48 -12.38
N GLU A 235 6.93 -17.57 -13.28
CA GLU A 235 8.29 -18.00 -12.93
C GLU A 235 8.91 -17.05 -11.92
N GLU A 236 9.70 -17.60 -10.99
CA GLU A 236 10.54 -16.80 -10.10
C GLU A 236 11.45 -15.89 -10.93
N THR A 237 11.61 -14.65 -10.47
CA THR A 237 12.36 -13.64 -11.20
C THR A 237 13.83 -14.05 -11.37
N PRO A 238 14.47 -13.72 -12.52
CA PRO A 238 15.89 -14.00 -12.74
C PRO A 238 16.79 -13.45 -11.63
N ALA A 239 16.43 -12.29 -11.06
CA ALA A 239 17.16 -11.69 -9.94
C ALA A 239 17.04 -12.54 -8.66
N PHE A 240 15.87 -13.12 -8.38
CA PHE A 240 15.70 -14.02 -7.24
C PHE A 240 16.43 -15.35 -7.45
N LYS A 241 16.37 -15.90 -8.68
CA LYS A 241 17.15 -17.11 -9.04
C LYS A 241 18.64 -16.87 -8.84
N ARG A 242 19.20 -15.75 -9.35
CA ARG A 242 20.61 -15.39 -9.14
C ARG A 242 20.94 -15.20 -7.66
N GLN A 243 20.11 -14.52 -6.89
CA GLN A 243 20.34 -14.30 -5.47
C GLN A 243 20.21 -15.60 -4.64
N ALA A 244 19.37 -16.56 -5.07
CA ALA A 244 19.29 -17.88 -4.48
C ALA A 244 20.54 -18.71 -4.82
N GLU A 245 20.99 -18.70 -6.07
CA GLU A 245 22.21 -19.34 -6.53
C GLU A 245 23.45 -18.77 -5.84
N GLU A 246 23.55 -17.45 -5.69
CA GLU A 246 24.63 -16.78 -4.95
C GLU A 246 24.63 -17.11 -3.46
N ARG A 247 23.44 -17.28 -2.84
CA ARG A 247 23.31 -17.70 -1.46
C ARG A 247 23.68 -19.17 -1.27
N GLU A 248 23.31 -20.05 -2.19
CA GLU A 248 23.74 -21.45 -2.19
C GLU A 248 25.25 -21.59 -2.39
N ALA A 249 25.85 -20.76 -3.26
CA ALA A 249 27.29 -20.74 -3.50
C ALA A 249 28.11 -20.19 -2.32
N GLN A 250 27.53 -19.30 -1.50
CA GLN A 250 28.23 -18.66 -0.38
C GLN A 250 28.04 -19.31 0.99
N ASP A 251 27.15 -20.29 1.11
CA ASP A 251 26.83 -21.03 2.36
C ASP A 251 26.70 -20.12 3.62
N LYS A 252 26.33 -18.87 3.41
CA LYS A 252 26.25 -17.85 4.47
C LYS A 252 24.85 -17.27 4.54
N ALA A 253 24.03 -17.83 5.44
CA ALA A 253 22.86 -17.12 5.93
C ALA A 253 23.30 -15.77 6.49
N VAL A 254 22.74 -14.66 5.96
CA VAL A 254 22.93 -13.32 6.55
C VAL A 254 22.53 -13.41 8.02
N PRO A 255 23.40 -13.12 8.98
CA PRO A 255 23.09 -13.27 10.40
C PRO A 255 21.85 -12.41 10.75
N LYS A 256 20.88 -12.99 11.47
CA LYS A 256 19.66 -12.28 11.93
C LYS A 256 19.98 -11.02 12.74
N THR A 257 21.10 -11.01 13.42
CA THR A 257 21.67 -9.85 14.14
C THR A 257 21.94 -8.68 13.22
N ARG A 258 22.45 -8.91 12.02
CA ARG A 258 22.77 -7.85 11.04
C ARG A 258 21.51 -7.16 10.48
N PHE A 259 20.43 -7.92 10.23
CA PHE A 259 19.15 -7.34 9.78
C PHE A 259 18.54 -6.43 10.86
N ARG A 260 18.47 -6.89 12.12
CA ARG A 260 17.95 -6.09 13.24
C ARG A 260 18.74 -4.82 13.48
N GLU A 261 20.06 -4.91 13.47
CA GLU A 261 20.95 -3.75 13.63
C GLU A 261 20.77 -2.75 12.49
N THR A 262 20.72 -3.23 11.24
CA THR A 262 20.50 -2.37 10.07
C THR A 262 19.12 -1.74 10.09
N LEU A 263 18.08 -2.46 10.52
CA LEU A 263 16.73 -1.94 10.68
C LEU A 263 16.68 -0.83 11.74
N LEU A 264 17.29 -1.05 12.91
CA LEU A 264 17.37 -0.04 13.99
C LEU A 264 18.18 1.18 13.57
N ARG A 265 19.24 1.01 12.79
CA ARG A 265 20.01 2.11 12.21
C ARG A 265 19.20 2.97 11.25
N ASN A 266 18.21 2.39 10.58
CA ASN A 266 17.32 3.07 9.63
C ASN A 266 15.94 3.47 10.24
N TRP A 267 15.85 3.66 11.57
CA TRP A 267 14.61 3.97 12.27
C TRP A 267 13.87 5.21 11.74
N ARG A 268 14.62 6.22 11.25
CA ARG A 268 14.02 7.43 10.62
C ARG A 268 13.26 7.09 9.35
N ALA A 269 13.82 6.21 8.51
CA ALA A 269 13.13 5.75 7.30
C ALA A 269 11.89 4.91 7.64
N LEU A 270 11.93 4.12 8.72
CA LEU A 270 10.75 3.40 9.22
C LEU A 270 9.65 4.34 9.71
N LEU A 271 9.98 5.37 10.47
CA LEU A 271 9.01 6.37 10.91
C LEU A 271 8.41 7.14 9.73
N LEU A 272 9.23 7.51 8.74
CA LEU A 272 8.73 8.13 7.50
C LEU A 272 7.79 7.17 6.75
N CYS A 273 8.15 5.90 6.64
CA CYS A 273 7.30 4.89 6.05
C CYS A 273 5.94 4.81 6.77
N VAL A 274 5.95 4.71 8.10
CA VAL A 274 4.71 4.66 8.91
C VAL A 274 3.86 5.92 8.69
N GLY A 275 4.45 7.12 8.70
CA GLY A 275 3.72 8.38 8.50
C GLY A 275 3.14 8.54 7.09
N LEU A 276 3.89 8.15 6.05
CA LEU A 276 3.39 8.16 4.67
C LEU A 276 2.28 7.13 4.45
N VAL A 277 2.45 5.93 4.99
CA VAL A 277 1.42 4.87 4.90
C VAL A 277 0.19 5.25 5.72
N LEU A 278 0.34 5.96 6.85
CA LEU A 278 -0.79 6.43 7.66
C LEU A 278 -1.72 7.34 6.86
N ILE A 279 -1.21 8.43 6.27
CA ILE A 279 -2.07 9.35 5.51
C ILE A 279 -2.71 8.66 4.31
N PHE A 280 -1.96 7.81 3.60
CA PHE A 280 -2.47 7.03 2.50
C PHE A 280 -3.63 6.13 2.93
N ASN A 281 -3.41 5.27 3.93
CA ASN A 281 -4.42 4.29 4.36
C ASN A 281 -5.61 4.93 5.08
N VAL A 282 -5.40 5.95 5.92
CA VAL A 282 -6.53 6.67 6.53
C VAL A 282 -7.46 7.22 5.45
N THR A 283 -6.90 7.83 4.41
CA THR A 283 -7.71 8.37 3.32
C THR A 283 -8.38 7.27 2.50
N ASP A 284 -7.65 6.20 2.18
CA ASP A 284 -8.14 5.07 1.39
C ASP A 284 -9.33 4.38 2.10
N TYR A 285 -9.13 3.94 3.33
CA TYR A 285 -10.19 3.27 4.10
C TYR A 285 -11.35 4.19 4.48
N MET A 286 -11.09 5.49 4.65
CA MET A 286 -12.16 6.47 4.84
C MET A 286 -13.05 6.53 3.62
N VAL A 287 -12.47 6.79 2.44
CA VAL A 287 -13.22 7.06 1.21
C VAL A 287 -13.84 5.77 0.65
N LEU A 288 -13.06 4.69 0.58
CA LEU A 288 -13.46 3.48 -0.12
C LEU A 288 -14.19 2.46 0.77
N SER A 289 -13.94 2.47 2.08
CA SER A 289 -14.51 1.47 3.00
C SER A 289 -15.55 2.03 3.96
N TYR A 290 -15.30 3.20 4.57
CA TYR A 290 -16.17 3.75 5.60
C TYR A 290 -17.32 4.57 5.05
N LEU A 291 -17.06 5.51 4.13
CA LEU A 291 -18.08 6.43 3.63
C LEU A 291 -19.30 5.74 3.01
N PRO A 292 -19.21 4.61 2.27
CA PRO A 292 -20.40 3.90 1.80
C PRO A 292 -21.35 3.51 2.93
N SER A 293 -20.81 2.92 4.01
CA SER A 293 -21.59 2.52 5.17
C SER A 293 -22.09 3.72 5.98
N PHE A 294 -21.29 4.79 6.10
CA PHE A 294 -21.69 6.03 6.76
C PHE A 294 -22.86 6.70 6.05
N MET A 295 -22.83 6.77 4.71
CA MET A 295 -23.93 7.34 3.94
C MET A 295 -25.24 6.55 4.12
N SER A 296 -25.17 5.21 4.10
CA SER A 296 -26.38 4.39 4.23
C SER A 296 -26.88 4.28 5.67
N SER A 297 -26.00 4.07 6.65
CA SER A 297 -26.40 3.83 8.04
C SER A 297 -26.66 5.10 8.84
N THR A 298 -25.89 6.17 8.57
CA THR A 298 -25.93 7.40 9.40
C THR A 298 -26.68 8.53 8.69
N LEU A 299 -26.47 8.70 7.38
CA LEU A 299 -27.16 9.72 6.59
C LEU A 299 -28.47 9.21 5.95
N HIS A 300 -28.77 7.92 6.12
CA HIS A 300 -30.00 7.27 5.62
C HIS A 300 -30.18 7.35 4.10
N PHE A 301 -29.10 7.42 3.33
CA PHE A 301 -29.18 7.25 1.88
C PHE A 301 -29.46 5.80 1.52
N ASP A 302 -30.04 5.61 0.35
CA ASP A 302 -30.19 4.28 -0.24
C ASP A 302 -28.83 3.58 -0.38
N GLU A 303 -28.74 2.34 0.09
CA GLU A 303 -27.48 1.59 0.13
C GLU A 303 -26.93 1.34 -1.30
N SER A 304 -27.80 0.96 -2.22
CA SER A 304 -27.42 0.74 -3.63
C SER A 304 -26.93 2.02 -4.27
N HIS A 305 -27.65 3.14 -4.05
CA HIS A 305 -27.29 4.45 -4.60
C HIS A 305 -25.95 4.93 -4.07
N SER A 306 -25.70 4.77 -2.77
CA SER A 306 -24.42 5.13 -2.13
C SER A 306 -23.26 4.34 -2.72
N LEU A 307 -23.42 3.02 -2.89
CA LEU A 307 -22.39 2.16 -3.50
C LEU A 307 -22.12 2.50 -4.96
N VAL A 308 -23.17 2.79 -5.76
CA VAL A 308 -23.00 3.16 -7.16
C VAL A 308 -22.21 4.47 -7.30
N LEU A 309 -22.47 5.47 -6.46
CA LEU A 309 -21.71 6.73 -6.48
C LEU A 309 -20.23 6.49 -6.17
N VAL A 310 -19.91 5.71 -5.13
CA VAL A 310 -18.53 5.35 -4.79
C VAL A 310 -17.89 4.52 -5.91
N LEU A 311 -18.61 3.58 -6.52
CA LEU A 311 -18.13 2.79 -7.65
C LEU A 311 -17.73 3.68 -8.83
N ILE A 312 -18.58 4.66 -9.20
CA ILE A 312 -18.27 5.59 -10.28
C ILE A 312 -17.02 6.40 -9.95
N VAL A 313 -16.87 6.87 -8.70
CA VAL A 313 -15.67 7.59 -8.26
C VAL A 313 -14.43 6.71 -8.36
N MET A 314 -14.49 5.44 -7.92
CA MET A 314 -13.37 4.49 -8.03
C MET A 314 -12.98 4.26 -9.50
N VAL A 315 -13.93 4.12 -10.40
CA VAL A 315 -13.65 3.98 -11.85
C VAL A 315 -12.94 5.24 -12.38
N LEU A 316 -13.37 6.43 -11.96
CA LEU A 316 -12.69 7.69 -12.32
C LEU A 316 -11.30 7.82 -11.69
N MET A 317 -11.10 7.28 -10.48
CA MET A 317 -9.78 7.25 -9.82
C MET A 317 -8.77 6.38 -10.58
N MET A 318 -9.18 5.33 -11.28
CA MET A 318 -8.26 4.45 -12.02
C MET A 318 -7.31 5.21 -12.97
N PRO A 319 -7.80 5.99 -13.95
CA PRO A 319 -6.93 6.78 -14.81
C PRO A 319 -6.20 7.90 -14.04
N LEU A 320 -6.81 8.47 -12.99
CA LEU A 320 -6.18 9.50 -12.16
C LEU A 320 -4.98 8.95 -11.38
N THR A 321 -5.07 7.75 -10.86
CA THR A 321 -3.96 7.04 -10.19
C THR A 321 -2.77 6.85 -11.13
N LEU A 322 -3.00 6.38 -12.35
CA LEU A 322 -1.94 6.24 -13.36
C LEU A 322 -1.37 7.60 -13.78
N ALA A 323 -2.22 8.62 -13.92
CA ALA A 323 -1.79 9.99 -14.24
C ALA A 323 -0.94 10.59 -13.11
N ALA A 324 -1.33 10.39 -11.84
CA ALA A 324 -0.57 10.85 -10.67
C ALA A 324 0.80 10.15 -10.59
N GLY A 325 0.86 8.83 -10.84
CA GLY A 325 2.11 8.08 -10.94
C GLY A 325 3.04 8.64 -12.03
N ARG A 326 2.50 8.91 -13.23
CA ARG A 326 3.25 9.52 -14.32
C ARG A 326 3.67 10.96 -14.04
N LEU A 327 2.81 11.73 -13.39
CA LEU A 327 3.11 13.11 -12.98
C LEU A 327 4.24 13.14 -11.95
N SER A 328 4.23 12.21 -10.99
CA SER A 328 5.28 12.09 -9.97
C SER A 328 6.66 11.76 -10.57
N ASP A 329 6.71 11.04 -11.68
CA ASP A 329 7.95 10.81 -12.43
C ASP A 329 8.47 12.08 -13.15
N LYS A 330 7.59 13.08 -13.40
CA LYS A 330 7.95 14.33 -14.09
C LYS A 330 8.34 15.46 -13.14
N ILE A 331 7.49 15.74 -12.14
CA ILE A 331 7.62 16.91 -11.26
C ILE A 331 8.18 16.54 -9.87
N GLY A 332 8.35 15.25 -9.58
CA GLY A 332 8.76 14.75 -8.28
C GLY A 332 7.62 14.10 -7.50
N ARG A 333 7.97 13.23 -6.56
CA ARG A 333 7.03 12.51 -5.70
C ARG A 333 6.48 13.39 -4.60
N LYS A 334 7.37 14.22 -3.99
CA LYS A 334 6.99 15.15 -2.92
C LYS A 334 5.89 16.12 -3.32
N PRO A 335 5.98 16.86 -4.45
CA PRO A 335 4.95 17.82 -4.83
C PRO A 335 3.56 17.18 -5.00
N VAL A 336 3.49 15.98 -5.59
CA VAL A 336 2.21 15.29 -5.81
C VAL A 336 1.59 14.86 -4.47
N MET A 337 2.38 14.23 -3.59
CA MET A 337 1.89 13.83 -2.26
C MET A 337 1.54 15.03 -1.39
N LEU A 338 2.34 16.12 -1.45
CA LEU A 338 2.07 17.33 -0.69
C LEU A 338 0.77 17.99 -1.14
N ALA A 339 0.49 18.02 -2.46
CA ALA A 339 -0.78 18.50 -2.99
C ALA A 339 -1.97 17.67 -2.45
N GLY A 340 -1.83 16.35 -2.35
CA GLY A 340 -2.82 15.47 -1.70
C GLY A 340 -3.02 15.81 -0.21
N CYS A 341 -1.94 15.95 0.57
CA CYS A 341 -2.01 16.27 1.99
C CYS A 341 -2.64 17.65 2.26
N VAL A 342 -2.16 18.70 1.56
CA VAL A 342 -2.72 20.07 1.69
C VAL A 342 -4.17 20.10 1.21
N GLY A 343 -4.46 19.40 0.10
CA GLY A 343 -5.83 19.26 -0.39
C GLY A 343 -6.76 18.62 0.65
N LEU A 344 -6.35 17.53 1.33
CA LEU A 344 -7.13 16.91 2.40
C LEU A 344 -7.30 17.85 3.59
N LEU A 345 -6.25 18.58 3.99
CA LEU A 345 -6.34 19.53 5.09
C LEU A 345 -7.38 20.62 4.84
N VAL A 346 -7.49 21.12 3.60
CA VAL A 346 -8.37 22.23 3.22
C VAL A 346 -9.75 21.75 2.76
N LEU A 347 -9.83 20.66 2.00
CA LEU A 347 -11.03 20.23 1.30
C LEU A 347 -11.82 19.13 2.01
N SER A 348 -11.33 18.52 3.10
CA SER A 348 -12.09 17.47 3.82
C SER A 348 -13.41 18.00 4.38
N ILE A 349 -13.42 19.18 5.01
CA ILE A 349 -14.66 19.80 5.52
C ILE A 349 -15.62 20.15 4.36
N PRO A 350 -15.22 20.92 3.33
CA PRO A 350 -16.09 21.17 2.18
C PRO A 350 -16.64 19.89 1.52
N SER A 351 -15.82 18.85 1.37
CA SER A 351 -16.26 17.57 0.80
C SER A 351 -17.34 16.91 1.66
N MET A 352 -17.16 16.88 2.99
CA MET A 352 -18.17 16.33 3.90
C MET A 352 -19.43 17.18 3.92
N MET A 353 -19.34 18.51 3.85
CA MET A 353 -20.50 19.39 3.70
C MET A 353 -21.30 19.09 2.41
N LEU A 354 -20.61 18.84 1.29
CA LEU A 354 -21.27 18.42 0.06
C LEU A 354 -21.95 17.06 0.21
N ILE A 355 -21.34 16.11 0.89
CA ILE A 355 -21.95 14.80 1.15
C ILE A 355 -23.19 14.95 2.03
N HIS A 356 -23.15 15.78 3.07
CA HIS A 356 -24.29 16.05 3.95
C HIS A 356 -25.43 16.83 3.27
N ALA A 357 -25.17 17.60 2.20
CA ALA A 357 -26.21 18.31 1.46
C ALA A 357 -27.22 17.37 0.78
N GLY A 358 -26.91 16.10 0.60
CA GLY A 358 -27.88 15.03 0.34
C GLY A 358 -28.39 14.91 -1.08
N THR A 359 -28.00 15.81 -2.00
CA THR A 359 -28.34 15.64 -3.42
C THR A 359 -27.33 14.71 -4.08
N THR A 360 -27.74 13.91 -5.07
CA THR A 360 -26.86 13.01 -5.84
C THR A 360 -25.64 13.74 -6.36
N ALA A 361 -25.82 14.96 -6.90
CA ALA A 361 -24.73 15.75 -7.46
C ALA A 361 -23.76 16.26 -6.39
N SER A 362 -24.24 16.68 -5.22
CA SER A 362 -23.38 17.15 -4.13
C SER A 362 -22.61 16.00 -3.49
N VAL A 363 -23.28 14.86 -3.25
CA VAL A 363 -22.63 13.65 -2.72
C VAL A 363 -21.53 13.18 -3.67
N PHE A 364 -21.85 13.08 -4.96
CA PHE A 364 -20.86 12.72 -5.98
C PHE A 364 -19.70 13.71 -6.01
N GLY A 365 -19.97 15.03 -5.97
CA GLY A 365 -18.94 16.06 -5.93
C GLY A 365 -18.01 15.94 -4.71
N GLY A 366 -18.55 15.72 -3.52
CA GLY A 366 -17.77 15.50 -2.30
C GLY A 366 -16.89 14.25 -2.36
N LEU A 367 -17.44 13.13 -2.82
CA LEU A 367 -16.71 11.88 -3.02
C LEU A 367 -15.62 12.02 -4.10
N LEU A 368 -15.92 12.72 -5.20
CA LEU A 368 -14.96 12.92 -6.28
C LEU A 368 -13.76 13.77 -5.83
N ILE A 369 -13.98 14.83 -5.06
CA ILE A 369 -12.89 15.64 -4.50
C ILE A 369 -11.97 14.74 -3.65
N LEU A 370 -12.54 13.95 -2.73
CA LEU A 370 -11.76 13.04 -1.89
C LEU A 370 -11.03 11.97 -2.73
N GLY A 371 -11.68 11.42 -3.76
CA GLY A 371 -11.09 10.44 -4.68
C GLY A 371 -9.91 11.01 -5.48
N VAL A 372 -10.02 12.25 -5.97
CA VAL A 372 -8.90 12.94 -6.65
C VAL A 372 -7.72 13.13 -5.70
N LEU A 373 -7.97 13.54 -4.46
CA LEU A 373 -6.92 13.72 -3.44
C LEU A 373 -6.28 12.36 -3.07
N LEU A 374 -7.07 11.31 -2.94
CA LEU A 374 -6.57 9.96 -2.71
C LEU A 374 -5.69 9.48 -3.87
N SER A 375 -6.04 9.82 -5.11
CA SER A 375 -5.24 9.45 -6.29
C SER A 375 -3.81 10.01 -6.26
N CYS A 376 -3.56 11.12 -5.54
CA CYS A 376 -2.21 11.63 -5.32
C CYS A 376 -1.34 10.66 -4.49
N PHE A 377 -1.95 9.86 -3.62
CA PHE A 377 -1.24 8.85 -2.83
C PHE A 377 -1.16 7.51 -3.55
N THR A 378 -2.29 7.00 -4.05
CA THR A 378 -2.33 5.71 -4.77
C THR A 378 -1.39 5.68 -5.98
N GLY A 379 -1.22 6.81 -6.68
CA GLY A 379 -0.29 6.91 -7.81
C GLY A 379 1.18 6.91 -7.41
N VAL A 380 1.53 7.33 -6.21
CA VAL A 380 2.91 7.63 -5.82
C VAL A 380 3.49 6.65 -4.81
N MET A 381 2.70 6.18 -3.84
CA MET A 381 3.17 5.36 -2.71
C MET A 381 3.90 4.09 -3.13
N PRO A 382 3.44 3.29 -4.14
CA PRO A 382 4.15 2.07 -4.52
C PRO A 382 5.57 2.30 -5.02
N SER A 383 5.89 3.51 -5.47
CA SER A 383 7.24 3.88 -5.91
C SER A 383 8.06 4.62 -4.84
N ALA A 384 7.39 5.38 -3.98
CA ALA A 384 8.05 6.19 -2.93
C ALA A 384 8.51 5.34 -1.75
N LEU A 385 7.67 4.39 -1.31
CA LEU A 385 7.95 3.58 -0.12
C LEU A 385 9.18 2.66 -0.26
N PRO A 386 9.36 1.89 -1.37
CA PRO A 386 10.56 1.09 -1.55
C PRO A 386 11.84 1.93 -1.62
N ALA A 387 11.78 3.15 -2.14
CA ALA A 387 12.92 4.04 -2.27
C ALA A 387 13.46 4.58 -0.92
N LEU A 388 12.72 4.43 0.18
CA LEU A 388 13.16 4.79 1.52
C LEU A 388 14.32 3.92 2.02
N PHE A 389 14.35 2.65 1.60
CA PHE A 389 15.20 1.63 2.18
C PHE A 389 16.30 1.15 1.21
N PRO A 390 17.51 0.87 1.71
CA PRO A 390 18.55 0.25 0.92
C PRO A 390 18.17 -1.20 0.56
N THR A 391 18.71 -1.70 -0.57
CA THR A 391 18.37 -3.01 -1.17
C THR A 391 18.43 -4.15 -0.16
N GLU A 392 19.42 -4.15 0.73
CA GLU A 392 19.68 -5.23 1.71
C GLU A 392 18.51 -5.47 2.67
N ILE A 393 17.77 -4.42 3.03
CA ILE A 393 16.67 -4.48 4.00
C ILE A 393 15.33 -4.04 3.42
N ARG A 394 15.28 -3.59 2.17
CA ARG A 394 14.10 -2.95 1.55
C ARG A 394 12.83 -3.75 1.73
N TYR A 395 12.85 -5.02 1.37
CA TYR A 395 11.69 -5.89 1.48
C TYR A 395 11.18 -6.01 2.93
N GLY A 396 12.06 -6.39 3.85
CA GLY A 396 11.67 -6.61 5.24
C GLY A 396 11.29 -5.31 5.98
N ALA A 397 12.04 -4.23 5.75
CA ALA A 397 11.76 -2.94 6.38
C ALA A 397 10.45 -2.32 5.87
N LEU A 398 10.19 -2.40 4.56
CA LEU A 398 8.93 -1.96 3.97
C LEU A 398 7.75 -2.80 4.49
N ALA A 399 7.90 -4.13 4.53
CA ALA A 399 6.85 -5.01 5.04
C ALA A 399 6.50 -4.68 6.50
N ILE A 400 7.50 -4.43 7.36
CA ILE A 400 7.28 -4.05 8.76
C ILE A 400 6.61 -2.67 8.84
N GLY A 401 7.18 -1.64 8.21
CA GLY A 401 6.66 -0.27 8.29
C GLY A 401 5.23 -0.17 7.72
N PHE A 402 4.97 -0.82 6.60
CA PHE A 402 3.65 -0.86 5.98
C PHE A 402 2.63 -1.59 6.87
N ASN A 403 2.93 -2.82 7.33
CA ASN A 403 1.98 -3.59 8.13
C ASN A 403 1.71 -2.97 9.50
N VAL A 404 2.69 -2.36 10.15
CA VAL A 404 2.47 -1.62 11.40
C VAL A 404 1.51 -0.46 11.16
N SER A 405 1.73 0.33 10.10
CA SER A 405 0.88 1.49 9.81
C SER A 405 -0.52 1.08 9.37
N VAL A 406 -0.64 0.12 8.44
CA VAL A 406 -1.96 -0.32 7.96
C VAL A 406 -2.76 -1.00 9.05
N SER A 407 -2.12 -1.71 9.96
CA SER A 407 -2.79 -2.37 11.09
C SER A 407 -3.33 -1.35 12.09
N LEU A 408 -2.51 -0.35 12.45
CA LEU A 408 -2.89 0.62 13.49
C LEU A 408 -3.80 1.74 12.97
N PHE A 409 -3.63 2.15 11.73
CA PHE A 409 -4.29 3.34 11.20
C PHE A 409 -5.21 3.05 9.99
N GLY A 410 -4.88 2.07 9.14
CA GLY A 410 -5.69 1.72 7.98
C GLY A 410 -6.95 0.94 8.38
N GLY A 411 -6.77 -0.33 8.71
CA GLY A 411 -7.89 -1.23 9.03
C GLY A 411 -8.73 -0.82 10.23
N THR A 412 -8.19 0.01 11.13
CA THR A 412 -8.94 0.59 12.26
C THR A 412 -9.70 1.86 11.90
N THR A 413 -9.41 2.51 10.78
CA THR A 413 -10.08 3.78 10.37
C THR A 413 -11.60 3.69 10.38
N PRO A 414 -12.27 2.67 9.79
CA PRO A 414 -13.72 2.57 9.83
C PRO A 414 -14.27 2.45 11.27
N LEU A 415 -13.61 1.64 12.10
CA LEU A 415 -14.00 1.44 13.50
C LEU A 415 -13.84 2.72 14.31
N VAL A 416 -12.65 3.34 14.24
CA VAL A 416 -12.35 4.56 15.01
C VAL A 416 -13.26 5.71 14.59
N THR A 417 -13.50 5.86 13.30
CA THR A 417 -14.35 6.94 12.78
C THR A 417 -15.82 6.72 13.18
N ALA A 418 -16.33 5.49 13.06
CA ALA A 418 -17.67 5.15 13.49
C ALA A 418 -17.85 5.41 15.01
N TRP A 419 -16.87 5.00 15.82
CA TRP A 419 -16.85 5.26 17.25
C TRP A 419 -16.82 6.77 17.58
N LEU A 420 -15.98 7.55 16.89
CA LEU A 420 -15.93 9.00 17.08
C LEU A 420 -17.26 9.67 16.75
N VAL A 421 -17.91 9.27 15.66
CA VAL A 421 -19.24 9.79 15.30
C VAL A 421 -20.28 9.43 16.36
N ASP A 422 -20.28 8.19 16.85
CA ASP A 422 -21.23 7.70 17.86
C ASP A 422 -21.08 8.44 19.21
N VAL A 423 -19.85 8.59 19.69
CA VAL A 423 -19.57 9.22 21.00
C VAL A 423 -19.72 10.74 20.97
N THR A 424 -19.31 11.39 19.87
CA THR A 424 -19.36 12.86 19.79
C THR A 424 -20.66 13.40 19.22
N HIS A 425 -21.46 12.55 18.60
CA HIS A 425 -22.65 12.91 17.81
C HIS A 425 -22.36 13.96 16.73
N ASN A 426 -21.10 14.05 16.29
CA ASN A 426 -20.65 14.99 15.29
C ASN A 426 -20.39 14.30 13.96
N LEU A 427 -21.24 14.55 12.99
CA LEU A 427 -21.16 13.95 11.65
C LEU A 427 -19.96 14.44 10.82
N MET A 428 -19.23 15.47 11.29
CA MET A 428 -18.01 15.96 10.64
C MET A 428 -16.74 15.23 11.10
N MET A 429 -16.81 14.27 12.02
CA MET A 429 -15.66 13.51 12.51
C MET A 429 -14.83 12.85 11.39
N PRO A 430 -15.42 12.33 10.31
CA PRO A 430 -14.63 11.81 9.19
C PRO A 430 -13.68 12.86 8.59
N ALA A 431 -14.15 14.12 8.42
CA ALA A 431 -13.30 15.22 7.94
C ALA A 431 -12.16 15.52 8.91
N TYR A 432 -12.46 15.66 10.21
CA TYR A 432 -11.44 15.98 11.21
C TYR A 432 -10.39 14.87 11.34
N TYR A 433 -10.79 13.61 11.22
CA TYR A 433 -9.88 12.47 11.25
C TYR A 433 -8.93 12.47 10.04
N MET A 434 -9.44 12.74 8.84
CA MET A 434 -8.62 12.92 7.63
C MET A 434 -7.68 14.12 7.73
N MET A 435 -8.15 15.25 8.28
CA MET A 435 -7.31 16.44 8.50
C MET A 435 -6.17 16.15 9.49
N GLY A 436 -6.44 15.44 10.58
CA GLY A 436 -5.42 15.02 11.55
C GLY A 436 -4.35 14.13 10.89
N ALA A 437 -4.77 13.18 10.06
CA ALA A 437 -3.87 12.35 9.27
C ALA A 437 -3.07 13.19 8.24
N ALA A 438 -3.71 14.20 7.62
CA ALA A 438 -3.06 15.09 6.66
C ALA A 438 -1.92 15.91 7.29
N VAL A 439 -2.07 16.36 8.53
CA VAL A 439 -0.99 17.05 9.27
C VAL A 439 0.23 16.15 9.43
N ILE A 440 0.02 14.89 9.84
CA ILE A 440 1.09 13.89 9.96
C ILE A 440 1.71 13.61 8.58
N GLY A 441 0.86 13.51 7.56
CA GLY A 441 1.27 13.34 6.17
C GLY A 441 2.16 14.47 5.66
N ILE A 442 1.81 15.74 5.92
CA ILE A 442 2.61 16.91 5.55
C ILE A 442 4.00 16.83 6.18
N VAL A 443 4.09 16.56 7.49
CA VAL A 443 5.37 16.42 8.20
C VAL A 443 6.21 15.31 7.56
N SER A 444 5.60 14.16 7.27
CA SER A 444 6.29 13.02 6.67
C SER A 444 6.76 13.31 5.25
N VAL A 445 5.93 13.96 4.41
CA VAL A 445 6.30 14.31 3.02
C VAL A 445 7.37 15.40 2.99
N VAL A 446 7.33 16.38 3.89
CA VAL A 446 8.37 17.43 3.97
C VAL A 446 9.72 16.82 4.36
N ALA A 447 9.72 15.88 5.30
CA ALA A 447 10.94 15.18 5.75
C ALA A 447 11.46 14.14 4.73
N LEU A 448 10.64 13.73 3.75
CA LEU A 448 11.05 12.81 2.69
C LEU A 448 12.08 13.47 1.76
N ALA A 449 13.14 12.76 1.41
CA ALA A 449 14.01 13.15 0.31
C ALA A 449 13.33 12.88 -1.04
N GLU A 450 13.51 13.76 -2.04
CA GLU A 450 13.00 13.48 -3.38
C GLU A 450 13.74 12.28 -3.99
N THR A 451 13.00 11.37 -4.58
CA THR A 451 13.54 10.11 -5.13
C THR A 451 13.10 9.84 -6.57
N ALA A 452 12.42 10.81 -7.19
CA ALA A 452 12.02 10.68 -8.60
C ALA A 452 13.24 10.66 -9.52
N ARG A 453 13.21 9.75 -10.48
CA ARG A 453 14.28 9.55 -11.49
C ARG A 453 15.66 9.19 -10.92
N GLN A 454 15.76 8.90 -9.64
CA GLN A 454 17.01 8.49 -9.01
C GLN A 454 17.07 6.97 -8.89
N PRO A 455 18.26 6.37 -8.95
CA PRO A 455 18.45 4.96 -8.63
C PRO A 455 17.95 4.65 -7.22
N LEU A 456 17.47 3.43 -7.01
CA LEU A 456 17.12 3.00 -5.66
C LEU A 456 18.40 2.86 -4.83
N LYS A 457 18.32 3.22 -3.56
CA LYS A 457 19.45 3.12 -2.62
C LYS A 457 20.04 1.71 -2.63
N GLY A 458 21.33 1.59 -2.96
CA GLY A 458 22.03 0.30 -3.02
C GLY A 458 21.69 -0.55 -4.25
N SER A 459 21.06 0.01 -5.28
CA SER A 459 20.84 -0.62 -6.57
C SER A 459 21.51 0.19 -7.68
N PRO A 460 22.02 -0.46 -8.72
CA PRO A 460 22.54 0.25 -9.90
C PRO A 460 21.43 1.01 -10.61
N PRO A 461 21.77 2.02 -11.43
CA PRO A 461 20.82 2.72 -12.29
C PRO A 461 20.08 1.75 -13.22
N ALA A 462 18.79 1.97 -13.43
CA ALA A 462 17.94 1.13 -14.25
C ALA A 462 17.36 1.91 -15.45
N VAL A 463 17.65 1.45 -16.67
CA VAL A 463 17.27 2.11 -17.93
C VAL A 463 16.49 1.19 -18.85
N ALA A 464 15.83 1.76 -19.87
CA ALA A 464 14.96 1.01 -20.78
C ALA A 464 15.71 0.35 -21.97
N SER A 465 16.96 0.75 -22.26
CA SER A 465 17.72 0.23 -23.40
C SER A 465 19.21 0.44 -23.22
N HIS A 466 20.02 -0.38 -23.92
CA HIS A 466 21.48 -0.21 -23.97
C HIS A 466 21.90 1.18 -24.48
N ARG A 467 21.15 1.75 -25.42
CA ARG A 467 21.41 3.11 -25.91
C ARG A 467 21.29 4.15 -24.79
N GLU A 468 20.30 3.99 -23.92
CA GLU A 468 20.09 4.87 -22.76
C GLU A 468 21.18 4.66 -21.70
N ALA A 469 21.67 3.44 -21.51
CA ALA A 469 22.82 3.15 -20.65
C ALA A 469 24.08 3.89 -21.10
N HIS A 470 24.42 3.81 -22.38
CA HIS A 470 25.56 4.55 -22.93
C HIS A 470 25.42 6.07 -22.85
N GLN A 471 24.20 6.59 -23.01
CA GLN A 471 23.92 8.02 -22.83
C GLN A 471 24.12 8.47 -21.38
N LEU A 472 23.64 7.67 -20.42
CA LEU A 472 23.79 7.97 -18.99
C LEU A 472 25.27 7.99 -18.58
N VAL A 473 26.06 7.00 -19.01
CA VAL A 473 27.52 6.98 -18.74
C VAL A 473 28.21 8.23 -19.29
N ARG A 474 27.82 8.65 -20.50
CA ARG A 474 28.40 9.86 -21.09
C ARG A 474 28.04 11.11 -20.29
N GLN A 475 26.77 11.26 -19.87
CA GLN A 475 26.32 12.39 -19.06
C GLN A 475 27.05 12.46 -17.70
N LEU A 476 27.20 11.33 -17.02
CA LEU A 476 27.91 11.28 -15.74
C LEU A 476 29.38 11.66 -15.88
N ARG A 477 30.05 11.24 -16.94
CA ARG A 477 31.44 11.64 -17.23
C ARG A 477 31.57 13.13 -17.52
N GLU A 478 30.64 13.71 -18.28
CA GLU A 478 30.62 15.16 -18.58
C GLU A 478 30.37 15.98 -17.31
N GLU A 479 29.54 15.49 -16.37
CA GLU A 479 29.31 16.12 -15.05
C GLU A 479 30.55 16.05 -14.16
N GLU A 480 31.23 14.89 -14.07
CA GLU A 480 32.49 14.70 -13.32
C GLU A 480 33.58 15.64 -13.88
N ASP A 481 33.78 15.69 -15.19
CA ASP A 481 34.74 16.59 -15.81
C ASP A 481 34.44 18.06 -15.48
N THR A 482 33.16 18.46 -15.52
CA THR A 482 32.73 19.82 -15.21
C THR A 482 32.99 20.20 -13.76
N GLU A 483 32.73 19.27 -12.81
CA GLU A 483 33.05 19.49 -11.38
C GLU A 483 34.55 19.62 -11.13
N ILE A 484 35.37 18.75 -11.77
CA ILE A 484 36.82 18.79 -11.65
C ILE A 484 37.36 20.11 -12.21
N TYR A 485 36.90 20.57 -13.37
CA TYR A 485 37.31 21.86 -13.94
C TYR A 485 36.84 23.05 -13.09
N GLY A 486 35.63 22.99 -12.51
CA GLY A 486 35.11 24.00 -11.58
C GLY A 486 35.95 24.13 -10.32
N VAL A 487 36.32 23.01 -9.68
CA VAL A 487 37.17 23.00 -8.50
C VAL A 487 38.60 23.50 -8.82
N VAL A 488 39.18 23.10 -9.95
CA VAL A 488 40.51 23.56 -10.38
C VAL A 488 40.53 25.05 -10.70
N SER A 489 39.45 25.59 -11.29
CA SER A 489 39.29 27.01 -11.55
C SER A 489 39.14 27.83 -10.25
N ALA A 490 38.34 27.35 -9.30
CA ALA A 490 38.19 28.01 -8.00
C ALA A 490 39.46 27.96 -7.11
N ALA A 491 40.31 26.95 -7.28
CA ALA A 491 41.58 26.85 -6.58
C ALA A 491 42.68 27.72 -7.20
N ARG A 492 42.49 28.26 -8.40
CA ARG A 492 43.43 29.16 -9.08
C ARG A 492 43.05 30.66 -9.00
N ALA A 493 41.84 30.97 -8.54
CA ALA A 493 41.37 32.32 -8.25
C ALA A 493 41.55 32.65 -6.76
#